data_7da9790f1e9eb6ed110af16b063b18a0
#
_entry.id   7da9790f1e9eb6ed110af16b063b18a0
#
_cell.length_a   1.000
_cell.length_b   1.000
_cell.length_c   1.000
_cell.angle_alpha   90.00
_cell.angle_beta   90.00
_cell.angle_gamma   90.00
#
_symmetry.space_group_name_H-M   'P 1'
#
loop_
_entity.id
_entity.type
_entity.pdbx_description
1 polymer ?
#
loop_
_entity_poly.entity_id
_entity_poly.type
_entity_poly.pdbx_seq_one_letter_code
_entity_poly.pdbx_strand_id
1 'polypeptide(L)'
;EMCSGGSLPAPAVSLAGQTGLGTLAAVYRRCSLVIGPDSGPLHLAVAVGTPTVHLYGPVDRRTFGPWGSPQRHRVVTSNWACISCNRLDWPGSSLDEHGCVRDVAVEQVLTQAITLLSVRD
;
A
#
# COMPACT_ATOMS: atom_id res chain seq x y z
N GLU A 1 -18.97 -3.45 -3.33
CA GLU A 1 -19.29 -4.35 -2.20
C GLU A 1 -18.49 -3.90 -1.00
N MET A 2 -19.19 -3.47 0.04
CA MET A 2 -18.56 -3.11 1.31
C MET A 2 -18.12 -4.40 2.01
N CYS A 3 -16.84 -4.47 2.42
CA CYS A 3 -16.39 -5.53 3.30
C CYS A 3 -17.17 -5.48 4.61
N SER A 4 -18.16 -6.35 4.74
CA SER A 4 -18.86 -6.59 5.99
C SER A 4 -17.97 -7.44 6.88
N GLY A 5 -17.47 -6.92 7.97
CA GLY A 5 -16.84 -7.78 8.94
C GLY A 5 -15.95 -7.05 9.93
N GLY A 6 -16.41 -6.93 11.12
CA GLY A 6 -15.66 -6.52 12.28
C GLY A 6 -15.86 -5.05 12.64
N SER A 7 -16.39 -4.82 13.82
CA SER A 7 -16.43 -3.48 14.42
C SER A 7 -15.00 -2.99 14.60
N LEU A 8 -14.58 -2.00 13.78
CA LEU A 8 -13.32 -1.32 14.00
C LEU A 8 -13.39 -0.56 15.33
N PRO A 9 -12.36 -0.63 16.16
CA PRO A 9 -12.35 0.04 17.47
C PRO A 9 -12.29 1.58 17.39
N ALA A 10 -12.13 2.11 16.17
CA ALA A 10 -12.11 3.54 15.89
C ALA A 10 -13.06 3.89 14.75
N PRO A 11 -13.60 5.10 14.67
CA PRO A 11 -14.47 5.51 13.58
C PRO A 11 -13.70 5.45 12.25
N ALA A 12 -14.22 4.69 11.29
CA ALA A 12 -13.74 4.62 9.92
C ALA A 12 -14.61 5.47 9.02
N VAL A 13 -14.00 6.27 8.15
CA VAL A 13 -14.68 7.12 7.18
C VAL A 13 -14.25 6.73 5.78
N SER A 14 -15.22 6.52 4.87
CA SER A 14 -14.93 6.30 3.46
C SER A 14 -14.91 7.65 2.73
N LEU A 15 -13.84 7.92 2.02
CA LEU A 15 -13.69 9.07 1.11
C LEU A 15 -13.73 8.65 -0.37
N ALA A 16 -14.09 7.39 -0.64
CA ALA A 16 -14.14 6.88 -2.01
C ALA A 16 -15.12 7.70 -2.87
N GLY A 17 -14.66 8.14 -4.03
CA GLY A 17 -15.45 8.98 -4.96
C GLY A 17 -15.68 10.43 -4.48
N GLN A 18 -15.14 10.84 -3.35
CA GLN A 18 -15.37 12.18 -2.77
C GLN A 18 -14.16 13.12 -2.93
N THR A 19 -13.06 12.66 -3.49
CA THR A 19 -11.84 13.46 -3.61
C THR A 19 -11.36 13.54 -5.05
N GLY A 20 -11.01 14.74 -5.49
CA GLY A 20 -10.11 14.92 -6.62
C GLY A 20 -8.65 14.83 -6.16
N LEU A 21 -7.71 14.89 -7.10
CA LEU A 21 -6.28 14.68 -6.84
C LEU A 21 -5.72 15.66 -5.79
N GLY A 22 -6.06 16.94 -5.90
CA GLY A 22 -5.60 17.97 -4.95
C GLY A 22 -6.13 17.76 -3.54
N THR A 23 -7.41 17.40 -3.42
CA THR A 23 -8.02 17.08 -2.12
C THR A 23 -7.39 15.84 -1.51
N LEU A 24 -7.14 14.80 -2.31
CA LEU A 24 -6.47 13.59 -1.85
C LEU A 24 -5.06 13.87 -1.34
N ALA A 25 -4.29 14.70 -2.06
CA ALA A 25 -2.98 15.15 -1.61
C ALA A 25 -3.04 15.88 -0.25
N ALA A 26 -4.04 16.75 -0.07
CA ALA A 26 -4.25 17.46 1.20
C ALA A 26 -4.63 16.52 2.35
N VAL A 27 -5.46 15.51 2.08
CA VAL A 27 -5.80 14.46 3.05
C VAL A 27 -4.54 13.69 3.45
N TYR A 28 -3.74 13.24 2.47
CA TYR A 28 -2.52 12.48 2.75
C TYR A 28 -1.51 13.26 3.59
N ARG A 29 -1.36 14.55 3.34
CA ARG A 29 -0.49 15.42 4.18
C ARG A 29 -0.89 15.46 5.64
N ARG A 30 -2.14 15.17 5.96
CA ARG A 30 -2.67 15.10 7.34
C ARG A 30 -2.61 13.70 7.93
N CYS A 31 -2.38 12.68 7.10
CA CYS A 31 -2.24 11.30 7.57
C CYS A 31 -0.90 11.10 8.27
N SER A 32 -0.91 10.26 9.28
CA SER A 32 0.30 9.78 9.94
C SER A 32 1.02 8.72 9.13
N LEU A 33 0.26 7.97 8.35
CA LEU A 33 0.71 6.86 7.54
C LEU A 33 -0.32 6.60 6.43
N VAL A 34 0.14 6.18 5.26
CA VAL A 34 -0.71 5.67 4.19
C VAL A 34 -0.25 4.26 3.82
N ILE A 35 -1.18 3.33 3.72
CA ILE A 35 -0.93 1.93 3.36
C ILE A 35 -1.75 1.59 2.13
N GLY A 36 -1.15 0.91 1.16
CA GLY A 36 -1.87 0.48 -0.03
C GLY A 36 -1.02 -0.34 -1.00
N PRO A 37 -1.66 -0.86 -2.07
CA PRO A 37 -0.94 -1.50 -3.16
C PRO A 37 -0.14 -0.49 -3.97
N ASP A 38 0.76 -0.98 -4.82
CA ASP A 38 1.44 -0.16 -5.83
C ASP A 38 0.41 0.53 -6.74
N SER A 39 0.35 1.86 -6.64
CA SER A 39 -0.65 2.65 -7.35
C SER A 39 -0.29 4.14 -7.36
N GLY A 40 -0.84 4.88 -8.33
CA GLY A 40 -0.66 6.33 -8.43
C GLY A 40 -0.99 7.09 -7.14
N PRO A 41 -2.14 6.83 -6.50
CA PRO A 41 -2.47 7.46 -5.21
C PRO A 41 -1.41 7.25 -4.13
N LEU A 42 -0.79 6.07 -4.05
CA LEU A 42 0.24 5.84 -3.05
C LEU A 42 1.54 6.60 -3.35
N HIS A 43 1.89 6.76 -4.62
CA HIS A 43 3.00 7.63 -5.03
C HIS A 43 2.71 9.12 -4.76
N LEU A 44 1.45 9.53 -4.81
CA LEU A 44 1.04 10.87 -4.38
C LEU A 44 1.30 11.08 -2.88
N ALA A 45 1.03 10.08 -2.05
CA ALA A 45 1.35 10.12 -0.61
C ALA A 45 2.87 10.30 -0.37
N VAL A 46 3.70 9.60 -1.15
CA VAL A 46 5.17 9.79 -1.14
C VAL A 46 5.54 11.22 -1.52
N ALA A 47 4.97 11.74 -2.62
CA ALA A 47 5.26 13.08 -3.14
C ALA A 47 4.92 14.20 -2.14
N VAL A 48 3.89 14.02 -1.31
CA VAL A 48 3.53 14.99 -0.27
C VAL A 48 4.26 14.76 1.06
N GLY A 49 5.16 13.78 1.12
CA GLY A 49 6.04 13.52 2.26
C GLY A 49 5.43 12.69 3.39
N THR A 50 4.27 12.07 3.17
CA THR A 50 3.63 11.21 4.17
C THR A 50 4.32 9.85 4.21
N PRO A 51 4.63 9.29 5.39
CA PRO A 51 5.14 7.92 5.50
C PRO A 51 4.21 6.89 4.85
N THR A 52 4.77 5.89 4.16
CA THR A 52 3.97 4.92 3.42
C THR A 52 4.43 3.47 3.61
N VAL A 53 3.47 2.55 3.54
CA VAL A 53 3.72 1.11 3.38
C VAL A 53 3.11 0.67 2.06
N HIS A 54 3.93 0.20 1.15
CA HIS A 54 3.56 -0.23 -0.19
C HIS A 54 3.51 -1.76 -0.26
N LEU A 55 2.39 -2.31 -0.71
CA LEU A 55 2.25 -3.74 -0.99
C LEU A 55 2.57 -3.98 -2.46
N TYR A 56 3.64 -4.70 -2.72
CA TYR A 56 4.09 -5.03 -4.07
C TYR A 56 3.82 -6.50 -4.40
N GLY A 57 3.48 -6.73 -5.65
CA GLY A 57 3.29 -8.05 -6.24
C GLY A 57 4.24 -8.24 -7.44
N PRO A 58 3.68 -8.35 -8.66
CA PRO A 58 4.47 -8.71 -9.84
C PRO A 58 5.42 -7.60 -10.33
N VAL A 59 5.15 -6.34 -9.99
CA VAL A 59 5.91 -5.20 -10.49
C VAL A 59 7.25 -5.06 -9.77
N ASP A 60 8.30 -4.74 -10.51
CA ASP A 60 9.64 -4.55 -9.92
C ASP A 60 9.72 -3.28 -9.08
N ARG A 61 9.80 -3.47 -7.78
CA ARG A 61 9.92 -2.39 -6.78
C ARG A 61 11.20 -1.56 -6.92
N ARG A 62 12.24 -2.06 -7.57
CA ARG A 62 13.48 -1.30 -7.81
C ARG A 62 13.29 -0.25 -8.88
N THR A 63 12.43 -0.52 -9.86
CA THR A 63 12.10 0.39 -10.95
C THR A 63 10.93 1.31 -10.60
N PHE A 64 9.88 0.75 -9.98
CA PHE A 64 8.62 1.44 -9.72
C PHE A 64 8.37 1.72 -8.23
N GLY A 65 9.33 1.46 -7.38
CA GLY A 65 9.21 1.68 -5.94
C GLY A 65 9.05 3.15 -5.53
N PRO A 66 8.71 3.39 -4.28
CA PRO A 66 8.54 4.74 -3.77
C PRO A 66 9.86 5.52 -3.84
N TRP A 67 9.77 6.78 -4.25
CA TRP A 67 10.88 7.70 -4.23
C TRP A 67 11.11 8.24 -2.81
N GLY A 68 12.37 8.29 -2.39
CA GLY A 68 12.75 8.84 -1.11
C GLY A 68 13.38 7.82 -0.17
N SER A 69 13.43 8.17 1.11
CA SER A 69 14.11 7.35 2.11
C SER A 69 13.37 6.04 2.40
N PRO A 70 14.05 4.90 2.34
CA PRO A 70 13.46 3.62 2.74
C PRO A 70 13.10 3.56 4.23
N GLN A 71 13.57 4.51 5.05
CA GLN A 71 13.15 4.66 6.43
C GLN A 71 11.74 5.27 6.55
N ARG A 72 11.27 6.00 5.52
CA ARG A 72 9.92 6.61 5.48
C ARG A 72 8.94 5.88 4.58
N HIS A 73 9.44 5.15 3.58
CA HIS A 73 8.63 4.48 2.57
C HIS A 73 9.00 3.01 2.53
N ARG A 74 8.18 2.17 3.14
CA ARG A 74 8.42 0.74 3.27
C ARG A 74 7.75 -0.03 2.14
N VAL A 75 8.40 -1.08 1.68
CA VAL A 75 7.84 -2.03 0.71
C VAL A 75 7.70 -3.39 1.37
N VAL A 76 6.53 -4.00 1.23
CA VAL A 76 6.23 -5.35 1.70
C VAL A 76 5.82 -6.21 0.51
N THR A 77 6.35 -7.42 0.46
CA THR A 77 6.04 -8.44 -0.56
C THR A 77 5.72 -9.76 0.13
N SER A 78 5.00 -10.64 -0.55
CA SER A 78 4.90 -12.03 -0.13
C SER A 78 6.19 -12.81 -0.46
N ASN A 79 6.24 -14.08 -0.06
CA ASN A 79 7.40 -14.95 -0.26
C ASN A 79 7.35 -15.76 -1.59
N TRP A 80 6.56 -15.34 -2.56
CA TRP A 80 6.49 -16.00 -3.86
C TRP A 80 7.82 -15.88 -4.61
N ALA A 81 8.34 -17.00 -5.09
CA ALA A 81 9.64 -17.06 -5.79
C ALA A 81 9.67 -16.27 -7.10
N CYS A 82 8.51 -16.06 -7.72
CA CYS A 82 8.37 -15.31 -8.97
C CYS A 82 8.21 -13.80 -8.81
N ILE A 83 8.28 -13.26 -7.60
CA ILE A 83 8.25 -11.80 -7.37
C ILE A 83 9.55 -11.20 -7.94
N SER A 84 9.35 -10.29 -8.55
CA SER A 84 9.04 -9.28 -9.52
C SER A 84 9.06 -9.86 -10.96
N CYS A 85 8.10 -10.64 -11.32
CA CYS A 85 8.03 -11.22 -12.66
C CYS A 85 7.64 -10.21 -13.75
N ASN A 86 7.12 -9.03 -13.35
CA ASN A 86 6.62 -7.96 -14.22
C ASN A 86 5.48 -8.37 -15.17
N ARG A 87 4.79 -9.46 -14.88
CA ARG A 87 3.65 -9.91 -15.67
C ARG A 87 2.35 -9.36 -15.08
N LEU A 88 1.58 -8.67 -15.89
CA LEU A 88 0.31 -8.05 -15.52
C LEU A 88 -0.86 -8.53 -16.42
N ASP A 89 -0.59 -9.44 -17.33
CA ASP A 89 -1.48 -9.92 -18.39
C ASP A 89 -2.16 -11.25 -18.07
N TRP A 90 -2.39 -11.54 -16.80
CA TRP A 90 -3.03 -12.76 -16.38
C TRP A 90 -4.53 -12.77 -16.67
N PRO A 91 -5.08 -13.83 -17.29
CA PRO A 91 -6.52 -13.97 -17.42
C PRO A 91 -7.17 -14.13 -16.06
N GLY A 92 -8.38 -13.59 -15.88
CA GLY A 92 -9.11 -13.65 -14.62
C GLY A 92 -9.30 -15.06 -14.05
N SER A 93 -9.33 -16.08 -14.94
CA SER A 93 -9.45 -17.49 -14.56
C SER A 93 -8.22 -18.07 -13.85
N SER A 94 -7.07 -17.41 -13.95
CA SER A 94 -5.82 -17.87 -13.33
C SER A 94 -5.33 -17.00 -12.17
N LEU A 95 -6.15 -16.04 -11.69
CA LEU A 95 -5.77 -15.15 -10.60
C LEU A 95 -5.47 -15.89 -9.29
N ASP A 96 -6.09 -17.03 -9.06
CA ASP A 96 -5.82 -17.86 -7.87
C ASP A 96 -4.41 -18.46 -7.86
N GLU A 97 -3.81 -18.64 -9.04
CA GLU A 97 -2.44 -19.10 -9.20
C GLU A 97 -1.40 -17.97 -9.01
N HIS A 98 -1.86 -16.72 -8.90
CA HIS A 98 -1.04 -15.52 -8.84
C HIS A 98 -1.31 -14.69 -7.58
N GLY A 99 -1.19 -15.33 -6.43
CA GLY A 99 -1.49 -14.76 -5.11
C GLY A 99 -0.43 -13.80 -4.57
N CYS A 100 0.51 -13.30 -5.37
CA CYS A 100 1.65 -12.53 -4.89
C CYS A 100 1.30 -11.28 -4.07
N VAL A 101 0.15 -10.64 -4.32
CA VAL A 101 -0.36 -9.53 -3.49
C VAL A 101 -1.27 -10.05 -2.38
N ARG A 102 -2.16 -11.00 -2.70
CA ARG A 102 -3.09 -11.60 -1.73
C ARG A 102 -2.38 -12.22 -0.54
N ASP A 103 -1.23 -12.87 -0.80
CA ASP A 103 -0.48 -13.64 0.20
C ASP A 103 0.59 -12.78 0.92
N VAL A 104 0.51 -11.47 0.81
CA VAL A 104 1.27 -10.57 1.69
C VAL A 104 0.77 -10.73 3.11
N ALA A 105 1.65 -11.10 4.05
CA ALA A 105 1.26 -11.35 5.43
C ALA A 105 0.85 -10.05 6.14
N VAL A 106 -0.27 -10.09 6.82
CA VAL A 106 -0.79 -8.94 7.61
C VAL A 106 0.21 -8.51 8.67
N GLU A 107 0.87 -9.45 9.31
CA GLU A 107 1.87 -9.22 10.34
C GLU A 107 3.06 -8.41 9.83
N GLN A 108 3.49 -8.66 8.59
CA GLN A 108 4.56 -7.88 7.96
C GLN A 108 4.13 -6.42 7.75
N VAL A 109 2.91 -6.20 7.26
CA VAL A 109 2.36 -4.86 7.06
C VAL A 109 2.24 -4.11 8.38
N LEU A 110 1.69 -4.76 9.41
CA LEU A 110 1.56 -4.20 10.76
C LEU A 110 2.92 -3.83 11.36
N THR A 111 3.91 -4.71 11.25
CA THR A 111 5.26 -4.44 11.76
C THR A 111 5.86 -3.19 11.12
N GLN A 112 5.74 -3.03 9.80
CA GLN A 112 6.24 -1.85 9.12
C GLN A 112 5.44 -0.59 9.49
N ALA A 113 4.13 -0.71 9.63
CA ALA A 113 3.26 0.39 10.03
C ALA A 113 3.60 0.89 11.45
N ILE A 114 3.71 0.00 12.41
CA ILE A 114 4.05 0.31 13.80
C ILE A 114 5.45 0.94 13.86
N THR A 115 6.42 0.40 13.13
CA THR A 115 7.78 0.96 13.07
C THR A 115 7.75 2.42 12.58
N LEU A 116 7.01 2.70 11.50
CA LEU A 116 6.90 4.06 10.96
C LEU A 116 6.19 5.04 11.91
N LEU A 117 5.19 4.55 12.64
CA LEU A 117 4.45 5.36 13.60
C LEU A 117 5.24 5.63 14.89
N SER A 118 6.18 4.72 15.25
CA SER A 118 6.99 4.85 16.46
C SER A 118 8.19 5.82 16.29
N VAL A 119 8.62 6.07 15.05
CA VAL A 119 9.75 6.98 14.73
C VAL A 119 9.28 8.44 14.60
N ARG A 120 8.14 8.81 15.16
CA ARG A 120 7.64 10.19 15.17
C ARG A 120 8.28 10.95 16.32
N ASP A 121 9.36 11.60 16.00
CA ASP A 121 9.89 12.72 16.75
C ASP A 121 9.60 14.02 16.00
#